data_2bf6b342f6080fe104422108d6615ad8
#
_entry.id   2bf6b342f6080fe104422108d6615ad8
#
_cell.length_a   1.000
_cell.length_b   1.000
_cell.length_c   1.000
_cell.angle_alpha   90.00
_cell.angle_beta   90.00
_cell.angle_gamma   90.00
#
_symmetry.space_group_name_H-M   'P 1'
#
loop_
_entity.id
_entity.type
_entity.pdbx_description
1 polymer ?
#
loop_
_entity_poly.entity_id
_entity_poly.type
_entity_poly.pdbx_seq_one_letter_code
_entity_poly.pdbx_strand_id
1 'polypeptide(L)'
;MTRYRFVKMQALRSLFAVACAMLIMIGSIAAQPIVGDVALHGMLPQKDAWRAYKARFVTAQGRVVDTANGLVSHSEGQGYGMLLAVAADDRDSFERIWGWTRANLLIRNDALAAWRWEPDKRPAIADVNNASDGDLLIAWALVEAATAWPDLSYRVAARRMALDIGRKLVLFNTPMGSLLLPGASGFAAEDRADGPVLNLSYYVFPAFARLSLVAPEFDWRSLVTTGLRLIDNAQFGPAKLPSDWVALKSGQPQPATGFPAEFSYNAIRIPLYLAWAGFDQPRYHSGFLQMWGKRGPRGFPLVDLAKGQASKWVEEASYEGIPALSACAMKGVSFPSQLRSPQALDHYYPATLQLLTLIAARMRYPACLKD
;
A
#
# COMPACT_ATOMS: atom_id res chain seq x y z
N MET A 1 -15.89 14.27 72.87
CA MET A 1 -15.59 14.91 71.54
C MET A 1 -14.51 14.23 70.70
N THR A 2 -14.02 13.06 71.09
CA THR A 2 -12.82 12.44 70.48
C THR A 2 -13.09 11.27 69.49
N ARG A 3 -14.31 10.74 69.45
CA ARG A 3 -14.66 9.62 68.53
C ARG A 3 -15.14 10.01 67.14
N TYR A 4 -15.50 11.26 66.91
CA TYR A 4 -16.03 11.71 65.58
C TYR A 4 -14.93 12.14 64.59
N ARG A 5 -13.68 12.37 65.06
CA ARG A 5 -12.57 12.73 64.16
C ARG A 5 -11.87 11.54 63.49
N PHE A 6 -11.95 10.35 64.11
CA PHE A 6 -11.29 9.15 63.56
C PHE A 6 -11.99 8.53 62.35
N VAL A 7 -13.33 8.60 62.33
CA VAL A 7 -14.15 8.03 61.24
C VAL A 7 -14.04 8.83 59.97
N LYS A 8 -13.90 10.18 60.05
CA LYS A 8 -13.71 11.02 58.87
C LYS A 8 -12.33 10.88 58.21
N MET A 9 -11.29 10.55 58.95
CA MET A 9 -9.95 10.35 58.39
C MET A 9 -9.80 9.00 57.65
N GLN A 10 -10.48 7.96 58.06
CA GLN A 10 -10.49 6.67 57.35
C GLN A 10 -11.30 6.72 56.06
N ALA A 11 -12.44 7.41 56.04
CA ALA A 11 -13.23 7.61 54.82
C ALA A 11 -12.49 8.44 53.74
N LEU A 12 -11.67 9.44 54.13
CA LEU A 12 -10.90 10.23 53.20
C LEU A 12 -9.69 9.46 52.59
N ARG A 13 -9.10 8.53 53.36
CA ARG A 13 -8.01 7.68 52.85
C ARG A 13 -8.49 6.60 51.90
N SER A 14 -9.70 6.07 52.06
CA SER A 14 -10.30 5.11 51.15
C SER A 14 -10.74 5.75 49.81
N LEU A 15 -11.20 6.99 49.83
CA LEU A 15 -11.55 7.74 48.61
C LEU A 15 -10.34 8.12 47.79
N PHE A 16 -9.20 8.44 48.43
CA PHE A 16 -7.96 8.74 47.70
C PHE A 16 -7.30 7.49 47.08
N ALA A 17 -7.41 6.32 47.75
CA ALA A 17 -6.90 5.07 47.20
C ALA A 17 -7.70 4.57 45.99
N VAL A 18 -9.02 4.79 45.94
CA VAL A 18 -9.88 4.42 44.81
C VAL A 18 -9.71 5.40 43.66
N ALA A 19 -9.49 6.69 43.91
CA ALA A 19 -9.18 7.69 42.84
C ALA A 19 -7.80 7.47 42.22
N CYS A 20 -6.79 7.04 42.97
CA CYS A 20 -5.47 6.67 42.40
C CYS A 20 -5.50 5.34 41.63
N ALA A 21 -6.37 4.38 41.99
CA ALA A 21 -6.50 3.13 41.25
C ALA A 21 -7.26 3.28 39.92
N MET A 22 -8.14 4.27 39.77
CA MET A 22 -8.83 4.55 38.50
C MET A 22 -7.97 5.40 37.51
N LEU A 23 -6.92 6.06 37.96
CA LEU A 23 -6.02 6.82 37.06
C LEU A 23 -4.90 5.97 36.42
N ILE A 24 -4.77 4.71 36.73
CA ILE A 24 -3.73 3.80 36.19
C ILE A 24 -4.26 2.92 35.05
N MET A 25 -5.54 3.02 34.72
CA MET A 25 -6.16 2.27 33.60
C MET A 25 -6.38 3.15 32.35
N ILE A 26 -5.69 4.26 32.19
CA ILE A 26 -5.42 4.81 30.87
C ILE A 26 -4.29 3.97 30.32
N GLY A 27 -4.66 2.82 29.77
CA GLY A 27 -3.75 1.98 29.03
C GLY A 27 -3.03 2.86 28.02
N SER A 28 -1.73 3.01 28.21
CA SER A 28 -0.85 3.51 27.16
C SER A 28 -1.18 2.66 25.93
N ILE A 29 -1.90 3.24 24.97
CA ILE A 29 -1.86 2.77 23.59
C ILE A 29 -0.40 3.01 23.23
N ALA A 30 0.44 2.03 23.52
CA ALA A 30 1.80 1.98 23.01
C ALA A 30 1.62 2.10 21.50
N ALA A 31 2.00 3.24 20.96
CA ALA A 31 2.06 3.43 19.53
C ALA A 31 2.97 2.31 19.03
N GLN A 32 2.38 1.30 18.39
CA GLN A 32 3.16 0.23 17.80
C GLN A 32 4.16 0.88 16.85
N PRO A 33 5.43 0.49 16.89
CA PRO A 33 6.41 1.06 16.00
C PRO A 33 5.91 0.89 14.57
N ILE A 34 5.95 1.96 13.77
CA ILE A 34 5.85 1.84 12.33
C ILE A 34 7.05 0.98 11.95
N VAL A 35 6.83 -0.30 11.66
CA VAL A 35 7.90 -1.29 11.51
C VAL A 35 8.64 -0.97 10.21
N GLY A 36 9.68 -0.15 10.32
CA GLY A 36 10.57 0.27 9.24
C GLY A 36 11.94 -0.39 9.21
N ASP A 37 12.20 -1.34 10.12
CA ASP A 37 13.57 -1.76 10.44
C ASP A 37 14.12 -2.89 9.54
N VAL A 38 13.29 -3.54 8.72
CA VAL A 38 13.78 -4.60 7.83
C VAL A 38 14.04 -4.02 6.45
N ALA A 39 15.29 -4.01 6.03
CA ALA A 39 15.68 -3.57 4.69
C ALA A 39 15.13 -4.52 3.62
N LEU A 40 14.70 -3.96 2.49
CA LEU A 40 14.18 -4.71 1.35
C LEU A 40 15.27 -5.50 0.61
N HIS A 41 16.51 -5.04 0.68
CA HIS A 41 17.65 -5.59 -0.04
C HIS A 41 17.82 -7.08 0.23
N GLY A 42 17.91 -7.89 -0.84
CA GLY A 42 18.10 -9.34 -0.77
C GLY A 42 16.87 -10.12 -0.29
N MET A 43 15.70 -9.51 -0.19
CA MET A 43 14.48 -10.16 0.33
C MET A 43 13.72 -10.99 -0.70
N LEU A 44 14.05 -10.94 -1.98
CA LEU A 44 13.48 -11.86 -2.96
C LEU A 44 14.14 -13.24 -2.84
N PRO A 45 13.41 -14.27 -2.38
CA PRO A 45 14.01 -15.55 -2.02
C PRO A 45 14.54 -16.38 -3.21
N GLN A 46 14.05 -16.07 -4.41
CA GLN A 46 14.33 -16.84 -5.62
C GLN A 46 14.84 -15.90 -6.73
N LYS A 47 16.16 -15.89 -6.93
CA LYS A 47 16.78 -15.12 -8.03
C LYS A 47 16.22 -15.52 -9.42
N ASP A 48 15.80 -16.77 -9.57
CA ASP A 48 15.21 -17.28 -10.81
C ASP A 48 13.85 -16.65 -11.10
N ALA A 49 13.04 -16.41 -10.08
CA ALA A 49 11.75 -15.73 -10.22
C ALA A 49 11.94 -14.29 -10.72
N TRP A 50 12.93 -13.57 -10.21
CA TRP A 50 13.28 -12.24 -10.72
C TRP A 50 13.81 -12.30 -12.16
N ARG A 51 14.67 -13.27 -12.48
CA ARG A 51 15.17 -13.44 -13.86
C ARG A 51 14.04 -13.70 -14.85
N ALA A 52 13.10 -14.57 -14.50
CA ALA A 52 11.92 -14.87 -15.32
C ALA A 52 11.01 -13.66 -15.48
N TYR A 53 10.73 -12.92 -14.39
CA TYR A 53 9.94 -11.69 -14.40
C TYR A 53 10.60 -10.63 -15.31
N LYS A 54 11.87 -10.36 -15.08
CA LYS A 54 12.64 -9.37 -15.83
C LYS A 54 12.67 -9.68 -17.33
N ALA A 55 12.91 -10.93 -17.71
CA ALA A 55 12.95 -11.36 -19.11
C ALA A 55 11.62 -11.12 -19.86
N ARG A 56 10.50 -11.12 -19.14
CA ARG A 56 9.15 -10.97 -19.73
C ARG A 56 8.64 -9.54 -19.72
N PHE A 57 8.95 -8.77 -18.69
CA PHE A 57 8.27 -7.52 -18.39
C PHE A 57 9.18 -6.30 -18.33
N VAL A 58 10.51 -6.47 -18.41
CA VAL A 58 11.45 -5.34 -18.39
C VAL A 58 12.23 -5.31 -19.69
N THR A 59 12.11 -4.23 -20.46
CA THR A 59 12.89 -4.06 -21.68
C THR A 59 14.37 -3.84 -21.38
N ALA A 60 15.22 -4.01 -22.40
CA ALA A 60 16.66 -3.74 -22.27
C ALA A 60 16.97 -2.30 -21.81
N GLN A 61 16.09 -1.34 -22.14
CA GLN A 61 16.21 0.07 -21.75
C GLN A 61 15.69 0.34 -20.32
N GLY A 62 15.09 -0.63 -19.64
CA GLY A 62 14.56 -0.49 -18.28
C GLY A 62 13.08 -0.09 -18.20
N ARG A 63 12.33 -0.16 -19.30
CA ARG A 63 10.90 0.07 -19.30
C ARG A 63 10.18 -1.17 -18.76
N VAL A 64 9.36 -1.02 -17.71
CA VAL A 64 8.45 -2.06 -17.23
C VAL A 64 7.15 -2.00 -18.02
N VAL A 65 6.72 -3.12 -18.58
CA VAL A 65 5.65 -3.21 -19.58
C VAL A 65 4.44 -3.92 -19.01
N ASP A 66 3.28 -3.27 -19.05
CA ASP A 66 2.00 -3.90 -18.78
C ASP A 66 1.51 -4.68 -20.00
N THR A 67 1.65 -5.99 -19.95
CA THR A 67 1.36 -6.89 -21.08
C THR A 67 -0.12 -7.16 -21.29
N ALA A 68 -0.99 -6.77 -20.34
CA ALA A 68 -2.43 -6.95 -20.43
C ALA A 68 -3.17 -5.68 -20.89
N ASN A 69 -2.48 -4.53 -20.96
CA ASN A 69 -3.11 -3.23 -21.14
C ASN A 69 -2.42 -2.42 -22.27
N GLY A 70 -2.32 -2.96 -23.46
CA GLY A 70 -1.79 -2.27 -24.62
C GLY A 70 -0.29 -1.94 -24.53
N LEU A 71 0.47 -2.74 -23.79
CA LEU A 71 1.92 -2.60 -23.62
C LEU A 71 2.35 -1.23 -23.05
N VAL A 72 1.47 -0.58 -22.29
CA VAL A 72 1.76 0.70 -21.63
C VAL A 72 2.75 0.53 -20.48
N SER A 73 3.21 1.63 -19.93
CA SER A 73 4.01 1.67 -18.71
C SER A 73 3.43 2.70 -17.75
N HIS A 74 3.38 2.34 -16.47
CA HIS A 74 2.88 3.19 -15.40
C HIS A 74 3.99 3.56 -14.43
N SER A 75 3.88 4.70 -13.76
CA SER A 75 4.76 5.06 -12.64
C SER A 75 4.73 3.99 -11.55
N GLU A 76 3.54 3.42 -11.27
CA GLU A 76 3.36 2.25 -10.40
C GLU A 76 4.24 1.08 -10.83
N GLY A 77 4.19 0.71 -12.11
CA GLY A 77 4.97 -0.41 -12.65
C GLY A 77 6.48 -0.20 -12.58
N GLN A 78 6.92 1.02 -12.85
CA GLN A 78 8.34 1.37 -12.70
C GLN A 78 8.77 1.26 -11.23
N GLY A 79 7.94 1.76 -10.29
CA GLY A 79 8.17 1.64 -8.85
C GLY A 79 8.26 0.18 -8.40
N TYR A 80 7.36 -0.69 -8.85
CA TYR A 80 7.43 -2.13 -8.57
C TYR A 80 8.70 -2.77 -9.13
N GLY A 81 9.04 -2.49 -10.39
CA GLY A 81 10.26 -3.00 -10.99
C GLY A 81 11.52 -2.59 -10.24
N MET A 82 11.57 -1.33 -9.76
CA MET A 82 12.65 -0.83 -8.93
C MET A 82 12.72 -1.55 -7.57
N LEU A 83 11.60 -1.73 -6.88
CA LEU A 83 11.53 -2.46 -5.61
C LEU A 83 11.98 -3.92 -5.77
N LEU A 84 11.51 -4.60 -6.82
CA LEU A 84 11.89 -5.97 -7.13
C LEU A 84 13.40 -6.10 -7.44
N ALA A 85 13.97 -5.13 -8.15
CA ALA A 85 15.41 -5.10 -8.43
C ALA A 85 16.25 -4.94 -7.15
N VAL A 86 15.83 -4.07 -6.21
CA VAL A 86 16.49 -3.96 -4.90
C VAL A 86 16.35 -5.26 -4.10
N ALA A 87 15.14 -5.84 -4.07
CA ALA A 87 14.88 -7.09 -3.35
C ALA A 87 15.71 -8.27 -3.92
N ALA A 88 16.03 -8.25 -5.22
CA ALA A 88 16.85 -9.24 -5.90
C ALA A 88 18.36 -8.96 -5.85
N ASP A 89 18.76 -7.82 -5.27
CA ASP A 89 20.15 -7.31 -5.30
C ASP A 89 20.70 -7.15 -6.73
N ASP A 90 19.86 -6.63 -7.63
CA ASP A 90 20.18 -6.39 -9.05
C ASP A 90 20.30 -4.88 -9.33
N ARG A 91 21.44 -4.30 -8.96
CA ARG A 91 21.73 -2.88 -9.14
C ARG A 91 21.64 -2.43 -10.61
N ASP A 92 22.16 -3.24 -11.52
CA ASP A 92 22.18 -2.92 -12.96
C ASP A 92 20.75 -2.77 -13.53
N SER A 93 19.85 -3.65 -13.14
CA SER A 93 18.44 -3.55 -13.53
C SER A 93 17.75 -2.37 -12.87
N PHE A 94 18.04 -2.10 -11.59
CA PHE A 94 17.54 -0.91 -10.92
C PHE A 94 17.93 0.37 -11.63
N GLU A 95 19.20 0.52 -11.97
CA GLU A 95 19.72 1.71 -12.66
C GLU A 95 19.08 1.91 -14.05
N ARG A 96 18.87 0.83 -14.80
CA ARG A 96 18.14 0.92 -16.07
C ARG A 96 16.69 1.33 -15.89
N ILE A 97 15.97 0.72 -14.93
CA ILE A 97 14.57 1.06 -14.69
C ILE A 97 14.44 2.51 -14.20
N TRP A 98 15.28 2.92 -13.27
CA TRP A 98 15.32 4.29 -12.78
C TRP A 98 15.72 5.29 -13.87
N GLY A 99 16.71 4.96 -14.68
CA GLY A 99 17.14 5.77 -15.82
C GLY A 99 16.02 6.02 -16.82
N TRP A 100 15.28 4.95 -17.18
CA TRP A 100 14.13 5.06 -18.07
C TRP A 100 13.00 5.89 -17.42
N THR A 101 12.70 5.67 -16.14
CA THR A 101 11.69 6.42 -15.39
C THR A 101 11.98 7.92 -15.39
N ARG A 102 13.23 8.30 -15.10
CA ARG A 102 13.65 9.71 -15.14
C ARG A 102 13.48 10.34 -16.52
N ALA A 103 13.90 9.63 -17.54
CA ALA A 103 13.89 10.16 -18.90
C ALA A 103 12.49 10.29 -19.51
N ASN A 104 11.54 9.45 -19.08
CA ASN A 104 10.24 9.33 -19.75
C ASN A 104 9.06 9.75 -18.88
N LEU A 105 9.10 9.60 -17.54
CA LEU A 105 7.99 9.92 -16.67
C LEU A 105 8.20 11.17 -15.80
N LEU A 106 9.45 11.52 -15.44
CA LEU A 106 9.74 12.74 -14.67
C LEU A 106 9.84 13.96 -15.59
N ILE A 107 8.78 14.21 -16.35
CA ILE A 107 8.70 15.30 -17.33
C ILE A 107 7.97 16.54 -16.81
N ARG A 108 7.46 16.46 -15.58
CA ARG A 108 6.75 17.53 -14.90
C ARG A 108 7.75 18.57 -14.36
N ASN A 109 7.25 19.72 -13.94
CA ASN A 109 8.07 20.76 -13.29
C ASN A 109 8.35 20.50 -11.80
N ASP A 110 7.96 19.32 -11.32
CA ASP A 110 8.19 18.82 -9.96
C ASP A 110 8.90 17.46 -10.01
N ALA A 111 9.09 16.82 -8.84
CA ALA A 111 9.72 15.52 -8.75
C ALA A 111 8.74 14.34 -8.84
N LEU A 112 7.46 14.58 -9.18
CA LEU A 112 6.46 13.53 -9.35
C LEU A 112 6.47 12.98 -10.78
N ALA A 113 6.11 11.71 -10.95
CA ALA A 113 6.09 11.04 -12.24
C ALA A 113 4.73 11.19 -12.94
N ALA A 114 4.71 11.48 -14.23
CA ALA A 114 3.51 11.28 -15.03
C ALA A 114 3.06 9.82 -14.91
N TRP A 115 1.77 9.59 -14.70
CA TRP A 115 1.29 8.27 -14.28
C TRP A 115 1.35 7.19 -15.36
N ARG A 116 1.26 7.61 -16.66
CA ARG A 116 1.13 6.67 -17.80
C ARG A 116 1.91 7.11 -19.01
N TRP A 117 2.61 6.16 -19.64
CA TRP A 117 3.29 6.27 -20.92
C TRP A 117 2.74 5.23 -21.91
N GLU A 118 2.44 5.64 -23.15
CA GLU A 118 1.83 4.81 -24.20
C GLU A 118 2.75 4.67 -25.40
N PRO A 119 3.11 3.45 -25.84
CA PRO A 119 4.11 3.23 -26.90
C PRO A 119 3.66 3.79 -28.26
N ASP A 120 2.35 3.73 -28.54
CA ASP A 120 1.76 4.05 -29.83
C ASP A 120 1.20 5.47 -29.91
N LYS A 121 1.39 6.27 -28.85
CA LYS A 121 0.93 7.67 -28.81
C LYS A 121 2.02 8.67 -29.08
N ARG A 122 1.64 9.82 -29.65
CA ARG A 122 2.52 10.98 -29.82
C ARG A 122 1.74 12.25 -29.46
N PRO A 123 2.05 12.91 -28.35
CA PRO A 123 3.08 12.54 -27.37
C PRO A 123 2.75 11.22 -26.64
N ALA A 124 3.77 10.48 -26.19
CA ALA A 124 3.61 9.21 -25.50
C ALA A 124 2.95 9.36 -24.11
N ILE A 125 2.95 10.55 -23.54
CA ILE A 125 2.24 10.94 -22.33
C ILE A 125 1.15 11.93 -22.75
N ALA A 126 -0.10 11.48 -22.71
CA ALA A 126 -1.26 12.31 -23.00
C ALA A 126 -1.76 13.09 -21.77
N ASP A 127 -1.60 12.49 -20.58
CA ASP A 127 -1.96 13.05 -19.29
C ASP A 127 -0.71 13.17 -18.41
N VAL A 128 -0.31 14.40 -18.11
CA VAL A 128 0.87 14.69 -17.29
C VAL A 128 0.58 14.63 -15.78
N ASN A 129 -0.67 14.33 -15.35
CA ASN A 129 -0.94 14.13 -13.94
C ASN A 129 -0.11 12.96 -13.40
N ASN A 130 0.10 12.93 -12.10
CA ASN A 130 0.77 11.84 -11.41
C ASN A 130 -0.25 10.85 -10.83
N ALA A 131 0.26 9.69 -10.38
CA ALA A 131 -0.45 8.77 -9.50
C ALA A 131 0.38 8.56 -8.22
N SER A 132 -0.21 8.89 -7.07
CA SER A 132 0.54 8.94 -5.80
C SER A 132 1.08 7.58 -5.35
N ASP A 133 0.45 6.47 -5.73
CA ASP A 133 1.00 5.13 -5.48
C ASP A 133 2.32 4.91 -6.24
N GLY A 134 2.37 5.30 -7.52
CA GLY A 134 3.58 5.22 -8.32
C GLY A 134 4.71 6.08 -7.74
N ASP A 135 4.41 7.31 -7.34
CA ASP A 135 5.40 8.19 -6.70
C ASP A 135 5.90 7.61 -5.36
N LEU A 136 5.01 7.09 -4.53
CA LEU A 136 5.36 6.44 -3.26
C LEU A 136 6.25 5.21 -3.48
N LEU A 137 5.93 4.38 -4.45
CA LEU A 137 6.69 3.17 -4.78
C LEU A 137 8.09 3.52 -5.31
N ILE A 138 8.20 4.51 -6.21
CA ILE A 138 9.48 4.98 -6.75
C ILE A 138 10.33 5.59 -5.62
N ALA A 139 9.74 6.48 -4.81
CA ALA A 139 10.44 7.12 -3.70
C ALA A 139 10.93 6.07 -2.67
N TRP A 140 10.09 5.10 -2.33
CA TRP A 140 10.46 3.99 -1.45
C TRP A 140 11.60 3.16 -2.05
N ALA A 141 11.52 2.78 -3.33
CA ALA A 141 12.59 2.04 -4.00
C ALA A 141 13.92 2.79 -3.99
N LEU A 142 13.89 4.12 -4.13
CA LEU A 142 15.08 4.96 -4.04
C LEU A 142 15.67 5.01 -2.62
N VAL A 143 14.83 5.01 -1.56
CA VAL A 143 15.30 4.91 -0.17
C VAL A 143 15.98 3.56 0.07
N GLU A 144 15.38 2.48 -0.42
CA GLU A 144 15.94 1.13 -0.29
C GLU A 144 17.26 1.00 -1.07
N ALA A 145 17.33 1.54 -2.28
CA ALA A 145 18.55 1.58 -3.09
C ALA A 145 19.68 2.36 -2.40
N ALA A 146 19.37 3.51 -1.79
CA ALA A 146 20.33 4.30 -1.02
C ALA A 146 20.81 3.57 0.25
N THR A 147 20.03 2.62 0.75
CA THR A 147 20.40 1.78 1.90
C THR A 147 21.26 0.59 1.44
N ALA A 148 20.91 -0.01 0.29
CA ALA A 148 21.59 -1.19 -0.25
C ALA A 148 22.93 -0.86 -0.90
N TRP A 149 22.98 0.25 -1.63
CA TRP A 149 24.14 0.65 -2.44
C TRP A 149 24.56 2.07 -2.05
N PRO A 150 25.84 2.31 -1.71
CA PRO A 150 26.32 3.60 -1.20
C PRO A 150 26.37 4.66 -2.32
N ASP A 151 25.22 5.18 -2.72
CA ASP A 151 25.06 6.22 -3.73
C ASP A 151 24.09 7.30 -3.21
N LEU A 152 24.63 8.47 -2.89
CA LEU A 152 23.88 9.61 -2.37
C LEU A 152 22.84 10.14 -3.36
N SER A 153 23.01 9.91 -4.66
CA SER A 153 22.05 10.39 -5.67
C SER A 153 20.67 9.78 -5.49
N TYR A 154 20.56 8.52 -5.08
CA TYR A 154 19.29 7.87 -4.77
C TYR A 154 18.60 8.54 -3.57
N ARG A 155 19.36 8.84 -2.51
CA ARG A 155 18.81 9.51 -1.33
C ARG A 155 18.31 10.93 -1.66
N VAL A 156 19.05 11.67 -2.48
CA VAL A 156 18.65 13.01 -2.93
C VAL A 156 17.39 12.94 -3.78
N ALA A 157 17.29 11.99 -4.70
CA ALA A 157 16.11 11.79 -5.54
C ALA A 157 14.88 11.38 -4.69
N ALA A 158 15.05 10.42 -3.78
CA ALA A 158 14.02 10.01 -2.83
C ALA A 158 13.48 11.20 -2.01
N ARG A 159 14.38 12.01 -1.45
CA ARG A 159 14.00 13.19 -0.68
C ARG A 159 13.20 14.20 -1.50
N ARG A 160 13.64 14.53 -2.72
CA ARG A 160 12.93 15.46 -3.61
C ARG A 160 11.50 14.98 -3.89
N MET A 161 11.35 13.71 -4.24
CA MET A 161 10.04 13.11 -4.51
C MET A 161 9.17 13.08 -3.24
N ALA A 162 9.71 12.67 -2.09
CA ALA A 162 8.99 12.65 -0.82
C ALA A 162 8.52 14.06 -0.38
N LEU A 163 9.33 15.10 -0.63
CA LEU A 163 8.94 16.48 -0.37
C LEU A 163 7.74 16.91 -1.24
N ASP A 164 7.75 16.57 -2.52
CA ASP A 164 6.64 16.92 -3.42
C ASP A 164 5.39 16.08 -3.15
N ILE A 165 5.53 14.80 -2.77
CA ILE A 165 4.40 13.99 -2.25
C ILE A 165 3.78 14.69 -1.06
N GLY A 166 4.57 15.03 -0.02
CA GLY A 166 4.06 15.66 1.19
C GLY A 166 3.40 17.02 0.94
N ARG A 167 3.95 17.83 0.04
CA ARG A 167 3.46 19.19 -0.23
C ARG A 167 2.24 19.24 -1.14
N LYS A 168 2.12 18.31 -2.08
CA LYS A 168 1.14 18.38 -3.17
C LYS A 168 0.03 17.35 -3.08
N LEU A 169 0.30 16.21 -2.44
CA LEU A 169 -0.61 15.08 -2.42
C LEU A 169 -1.19 14.80 -1.03
N VAL A 170 -0.65 15.42 0.03
CA VAL A 170 -1.16 15.21 1.38
C VAL A 170 -1.96 16.44 1.85
N LEU A 171 -3.24 16.21 2.13
CA LEU A 171 -4.09 17.18 2.81
C LEU A 171 -3.92 16.99 4.31
N PHE A 172 -3.19 17.89 4.95
CA PHE A 172 -3.00 17.90 6.39
C PHE A 172 -4.20 18.58 7.10
N ASN A 173 -4.42 18.20 8.36
CA ASN A 173 -5.41 18.86 9.24
C ASN A 173 -6.85 18.83 8.72
N THR A 174 -7.25 17.78 7.98
CA THR A 174 -8.67 17.59 7.68
C THR A 174 -9.40 17.05 8.92
N PRO A 175 -10.75 17.17 9.01
CA PRO A 175 -11.53 16.54 10.09
C PRO A 175 -11.30 15.03 10.21
N MET A 176 -10.86 14.39 9.12
CA MET A 176 -10.53 12.96 9.08
C MET A 176 -9.06 12.67 9.41
N GLY A 177 -8.22 13.67 9.67
CA GLY A 177 -6.76 13.54 9.77
C GLY A 177 -6.08 13.82 8.43
N SER A 178 -4.85 13.34 8.25
CA SER A 178 -4.13 13.52 6.98
C SER A 178 -4.65 12.58 5.89
N LEU A 179 -5.00 13.13 4.72
CA LEU A 179 -5.49 12.38 3.56
C LEU A 179 -4.45 12.37 2.45
N LEU A 180 -4.32 11.25 1.76
CA LEU A 180 -3.50 11.12 0.57
C LEU A 180 -4.39 11.21 -0.68
N LEU A 181 -4.18 12.25 -1.49
CA LEU A 181 -4.83 12.38 -2.80
C LEU A 181 -4.20 11.43 -3.82
N PRO A 182 -4.98 10.84 -4.71
CA PRO A 182 -4.48 9.95 -5.76
C PRO A 182 -3.57 10.62 -6.79
N GLY A 183 -3.72 11.93 -6.98
CA GLY A 183 -2.92 12.74 -7.90
C GLY A 183 -3.02 14.22 -7.56
N ALA A 184 -2.16 15.02 -8.17
CA ALA A 184 -2.06 16.46 -7.90
C ALA A 184 -3.26 17.27 -8.45
N SER A 185 -4.08 16.70 -9.31
CA SER A 185 -5.24 17.36 -9.93
C SER A 185 -6.43 16.42 -10.04
N GLY A 186 -7.64 16.94 -9.88
CA GLY A 186 -8.89 16.23 -10.15
C GLY A 186 -9.46 15.42 -8.98
N PHE A 187 -8.83 15.46 -7.80
CA PHE A 187 -9.22 14.64 -6.65
C PHE A 187 -9.52 15.40 -5.36
N ALA A 188 -9.14 16.66 -5.29
CA ALA A 188 -9.38 17.49 -4.11
C ALA A 188 -10.87 17.90 -4.00
N ALA A 189 -11.27 18.43 -2.84
CA ALA A 189 -12.65 18.81 -2.58
C ALA A 189 -13.15 19.92 -3.53
N GLU A 190 -12.27 20.80 -3.96
CA GLU A 190 -12.56 21.85 -4.95
C GLU A 190 -12.78 21.33 -6.37
N ASP A 191 -12.23 20.15 -6.69
CA ASP A 191 -12.37 19.50 -8.00
C ASP A 191 -13.60 18.59 -8.07
N ARG A 192 -14.21 18.24 -6.92
CA ARG A 192 -15.17 17.14 -6.80
C ARG A 192 -16.44 17.54 -6.07
N ALA A 193 -17.60 17.29 -6.66
CA ALA A 193 -18.91 17.53 -6.02
C ALA A 193 -19.22 16.56 -4.85
N ASP A 194 -18.52 15.41 -4.81
CA ASP A 194 -18.67 14.38 -3.79
C ASP A 194 -17.59 14.44 -2.69
N GLY A 195 -16.82 15.55 -2.62
CA GLY A 195 -15.71 15.78 -1.69
C GLY A 195 -14.40 15.24 -2.24
N PRO A 196 -13.30 15.20 -1.48
CA PRO A 196 -12.07 14.63 -1.98
C PRO A 196 -12.26 13.14 -2.29
N VAL A 197 -11.72 12.72 -3.43
CA VAL A 197 -11.73 11.32 -3.86
C VAL A 197 -10.38 10.71 -3.52
N LEU A 198 -10.41 9.52 -2.95
CA LEU A 198 -9.24 8.76 -2.51
C LEU A 198 -9.23 7.40 -3.21
N ASN A 199 -8.03 6.81 -3.27
CA ASN A 199 -7.85 5.40 -3.58
C ASN A 199 -7.16 4.73 -2.39
N LEU A 200 -7.87 3.83 -1.68
CA LEU A 200 -7.33 3.25 -0.44
C LEU A 200 -6.16 2.30 -0.70
N SER A 201 -6.02 1.77 -1.90
CA SER A 201 -4.86 0.97 -2.30
C SER A 201 -3.59 1.80 -2.52
N TYR A 202 -3.72 3.13 -2.63
CA TYR A 202 -2.60 4.05 -2.75
C TYR A 202 -1.91 4.33 -1.40
N TYR A 203 -2.56 3.94 -0.29
CA TYR A 203 -1.91 3.94 1.02
C TYR A 203 -0.88 2.80 1.10
N VAL A 204 0.25 2.99 0.47
CA VAL A 204 1.38 2.05 0.49
C VAL A 204 2.05 2.14 1.86
N PHE A 205 1.41 1.52 2.88
CA PHE A 205 1.80 1.64 4.29
C PHE A 205 3.30 1.41 4.55
N PRO A 206 3.97 0.40 3.93
CA PRO A 206 5.40 0.20 4.14
C PRO A 206 6.24 1.40 3.69
N ALA A 207 5.82 2.11 2.63
CA ALA A 207 6.55 3.25 2.10
C ALA A 207 6.60 4.43 3.10
N PHE A 208 5.52 4.69 3.84
CA PHE A 208 5.45 5.83 4.77
C PHE A 208 6.54 5.79 5.83
N ALA A 209 6.81 4.61 6.40
CA ALA A 209 7.90 4.44 7.37
C ALA A 209 9.27 4.75 6.76
N ARG A 210 9.48 4.38 5.49
CA ARG A 210 10.75 4.60 4.81
C ARG A 210 10.94 6.05 4.36
N LEU A 211 9.86 6.70 3.92
CA LEU A 211 9.89 8.12 3.55
C LEU A 211 10.16 9.05 4.72
N SER A 212 9.77 8.67 5.95
CA SER A 212 10.12 9.44 7.16
C SER A 212 11.64 9.56 7.39
N LEU A 213 12.44 8.65 6.82
CA LEU A 213 13.91 8.70 6.92
C LEU A 213 14.53 9.78 6.01
N VAL A 214 13.83 10.23 4.98
CA VAL A 214 14.33 11.20 4.01
C VAL A 214 13.54 12.52 4.01
N ALA A 215 12.32 12.53 4.52
CA ALA A 215 11.45 13.70 4.66
C ALA A 215 10.74 13.70 6.02
N PRO A 216 11.49 13.82 7.15
CA PRO A 216 10.94 13.77 8.50
C PRO A 216 10.07 14.99 8.86
N GLU A 217 10.05 16.02 8.04
CA GLU A 217 9.23 17.22 8.21
C GLU A 217 7.72 16.97 8.03
N PHE A 218 7.31 15.81 7.47
CA PHE A 218 5.91 15.42 7.31
C PHE A 218 5.51 14.35 8.31
N ASP A 219 4.29 14.43 8.83
CA ASP A 219 3.71 13.41 9.69
C ASP A 219 3.16 12.22 8.87
N TRP A 220 4.07 11.37 8.38
CA TRP A 220 3.73 10.14 7.67
C TRP A 220 2.91 9.16 8.53
N ARG A 221 3.04 9.22 9.86
CA ARG A 221 2.27 8.38 10.78
C ARG A 221 0.79 8.74 10.78
N SER A 222 0.47 10.02 10.62
CA SER A 222 -0.92 10.47 10.49
C SER A 222 -1.60 9.85 9.26
N LEU A 223 -0.88 9.69 8.13
CA LEU A 223 -1.40 8.98 6.96
C LEU A 223 -1.70 7.50 7.26
N VAL A 224 -0.82 6.82 7.99
CA VAL A 224 -1.06 5.43 8.42
C VAL A 224 -2.34 5.35 9.26
N THR A 225 -2.45 6.19 10.30
CA THR A 225 -3.61 6.20 11.20
C THR A 225 -4.91 6.47 10.45
N THR A 226 -4.90 7.45 9.57
CA THR A 226 -6.10 7.80 8.77
C THR A 226 -6.42 6.72 7.74
N GLY A 227 -5.42 6.16 7.07
CA GLY A 227 -5.62 5.08 6.10
C GLY A 227 -6.26 3.84 6.72
N LEU A 228 -5.78 3.41 7.89
CA LEU A 228 -6.38 2.29 8.64
C LEU A 228 -7.84 2.57 9.01
N ARG A 229 -8.13 3.78 9.52
CA ARG A 229 -9.51 4.17 9.87
C ARG A 229 -10.42 4.24 8.64
N LEU A 230 -9.92 4.71 7.51
CA LEU A 230 -10.67 4.75 6.25
C LEU A 230 -10.99 3.32 5.76
N ILE A 231 -10.04 2.39 5.82
CA ILE A 231 -10.25 0.99 5.45
C ILE A 231 -11.29 0.33 6.37
N ASP A 232 -11.23 0.59 7.68
CA ASP A 232 -12.22 0.07 8.65
C ASP A 232 -13.63 0.59 8.36
N ASN A 233 -13.78 1.83 7.86
CA ASN A 233 -15.07 2.48 7.62
C ASN A 233 -15.60 2.33 6.18
N ALA A 234 -14.72 2.11 5.19
CA ALA A 234 -15.09 1.99 3.78
C ALA A 234 -15.55 0.57 3.44
N GLN A 235 -16.59 0.10 4.10
CA GLN A 235 -17.19 -1.22 3.90
C GLN A 235 -18.55 -1.09 3.20
N PHE A 236 -18.56 -1.30 1.87
CA PHE A 236 -19.71 -1.03 1.04
C PHE A 236 -20.45 -2.31 0.61
N GLY A 237 -21.76 -2.14 0.43
CA GLY A 237 -22.65 -3.16 -0.09
C GLY A 237 -22.74 -4.43 0.77
N PRO A 238 -23.44 -5.47 0.27
CA PRO A 238 -23.62 -6.73 1.01
C PRO A 238 -22.32 -7.49 1.29
N ALA A 239 -21.28 -7.27 0.45
CA ALA A 239 -19.97 -7.90 0.61
C ALA A 239 -19.08 -7.20 1.66
N LYS A 240 -19.45 -5.98 2.10
CA LYS A 240 -18.69 -5.16 3.07
C LYS A 240 -17.21 -5.00 2.67
N LEU A 241 -16.98 -4.60 1.43
CA LEU A 241 -15.65 -4.40 0.87
C LEU A 241 -15.41 -2.93 0.51
N PRO A 242 -14.15 -2.45 0.50
CA PRO A 242 -13.84 -1.13 0.01
C PRO A 242 -14.04 -1.03 -1.51
N SER A 243 -14.43 0.16 -1.99
CA SER A 243 -14.41 0.48 -3.41
C SER A 243 -13.00 0.81 -3.88
N ASP A 244 -12.70 0.60 -5.16
CA ASP A 244 -11.46 1.07 -5.79
C ASP A 244 -11.29 2.59 -5.61
N TRP A 245 -12.40 3.32 -5.69
CA TRP A 245 -12.42 4.77 -5.53
C TRP A 245 -13.44 5.18 -4.47
N VAL A 246 -12.99 5.97 -3.49
CA VAL A 246 -13.78 6.38 -2.32
C VAL A 246 -13.83 7.90 -2.23
N ALA A 247 -15.03 8.47 -2.22
CA ALA A 247 -15.24 9.89 -1.93
C ALA A 247 -15.53 10.11 -0.43
N LEU A 248 -15.14 11.27 0.09
CA LEU A 248 -15.42 11.67 1.48
C LEU A 248 -16.45 12.80 1.53
N LYS A 249 -17.70 12.49 1.18
CA LYS A 249 -18.78 13.46 1.28
C LYS A 249 -19.13 13.75 2.73
N SER A 250 -18.98 15.00 3.15
CA SER A 250 -19.19 15.43 4.54
C SER A 250 -18.39 14.56 5.55
N GLY A 251 -17.19 14.12 5.15
CA GLY A 251 -16.33 13.27 5.99
C GLY A 251 -16.74 11.80 6.09
N GLN A 252 -17.78 11.36 5.38
CA GLN A 252 -18.20 9.97 5.36
C GLN A 252 -17.76 9.27 4.08
N PRO A 253 -17.12 8.08 4.17
CA PRO A 253 -16.72 7.31 3.01
C PRO A 253 -17.95 6.82 2.21
N GLN A 254 -17.88 6.96 0.89
CA GLN A 254 -18.83 6.38 -0.06
C GLN A 254 -18.11 6.03 -1.36
N PRO A 255 -18.62 5.11 -2.20
CA PRO A 255 -18.08 4.92 -3.55
C PRO A 255 -18.11 6.24 -4.32
N ALA A 256 -17.00 6.60 -4.98
CA ALA A 256 -16.87 7.89 -5.64
C ALA A 256 -17.72 7.98 -6.90
N THR A 257 -18.41 9.10 -7.10
CA THR A 257 -19.22 9.38 -8.28
C THR A 257 -18.35 9.43 -9.55
N GLY A 258 -18.81 8.84 -10.64
CA GLY A 258 -18.08 8.81 -11.91
C GLY A 258 -17.05 7.67 -12.03
N PHE A 259 -16.95 6.84 -11.00
CA PHE A 259 -16.17 5.60 -11.00
C PHE A 259 -17.09 4.40 -10.75
N PRO A 260 -16.76 3.20 -11.29
CA PRO A 260 -17.48 1.99 -10.93
C PRO A 260 -17.41 1.72 -9.42
N ALA A 261 -18.56 1.42 -8.81
CA ALA A 261 -18.63 1.00 -7.41
C ALA A 261 -18.22 -0.47 -7.29
N GLU A 262 -16.92 -0.73 -7.39
CA GLU A 262 -16.35 -2.08 -7.44
C GLU A 262 -15.19 -2.24 -6.47
N PHE A 263 -15.07 -3.45 -5.91
CA PHE A 263 -13.84 -3.97 -5.37
C PHE A 263 -13.11 -4.68 -6.51
N SER A 264 -12.08 -4.04 -7.07
CA SER A 264 -11.46 -4.48 -8.30
C SER A 264 -9.92 -4.38 -8.22
N TYR A 265 -9.26 -4.18 -9.34
CA TYR A 265 -7.80 -4.22 -9.48
C TYR A 265 -7.03 -3.24 -8.58
N ASN A 266 -7.66 -2.16 -8.11
CA ASN A 266 -7.05 -1.28 -7.12
C ASN A 266 -7.19 -1.87 -5.71
N ALA A 267 -8.42 -2.09 -5.25
CA ALA A 267 -8.71 -2.46 -3.87
C ALA A 267 -8.13 -3.82 -3.44
N ILE A 268 -7.89 -4.75 -4.39
CA ILE A 268 -7.23 -6.03 -4.09
C ILE A 268 -5.82 -5.87 -3.49
N ARG A 269 -5.14 -4.74 -3.70
CA ARG A 269 -3.81 -4.45 -3.13
C ARG A 269 -3.86 -4.07 -1.66
N ILE A 270 -5.01 -3.65 -1.13
CA ILE A 270 -5.14 -3.18 0.26
C ILE A 270 -4.61 -4.23 1.25
N PRO A 271 -5.06 -5.49 1.24
CA PRO A 271 -4.55 -6.49 2.18
C PRO A 271 -3.07 -6.85 1.97
N LEU A 272 -2.51 -6.69 0.77
CA LEU A 272 -1.07 -6.84 0.54
C LEU A 272 -0.28 -5.80 1.36
N TYR A 273 -0.64 -4.52 1.25
CA TYR A 273 0.08 -3.47 1.95
C TYR A 273 -0.15 -3.47 3.45
N LEU A 274 -1.34 -3.88 3.90
CA LEU A 274 -1.63 -4.09 5.32
C LEU A 274 -0.72 -5.19 5.91
N ALA A 275 -0.68 -6.36 5.30
CA ALA A 275 0.17 -7.46 5.73
C ALA A 275 1.66 -7.08 5.66
N TRP A 276 2.09 -6.42 4.59
CA TRP A 276 3.49 -5.98 4.45
C TRP A 276 3.92 -4.99 5.52
N ALA A 277 3.01 -4.13 5.97
CA ALA A 277 3.26 -3.20 7.08
C ALA A 277 3.11 -3.86 8.47
N GLY A 278 2.74 -5.15 8.56
CA GLY A 278 2.56 -5.87 9.82
C GLY A 278 1.21 -5.65 10.49
N PHE A 279 0.19 -5.16 9.77
CA PHE A 279 -1.19 -5.07 10.25
C PHE A 279 -1.91 -6.40 10.01
N ASP A 280 -1.71 -7.36 10.93
CA ASP A 280 -2.14 -8.76 10.84
C ASP A 280 -3.45 -9.07 11.58
N GLN A 281 -4.08 -8.06 12.21
CA GLN A 281 -5.29 -8.27 12.99
C GLN A 281 -6.47 -8.75 12.11
N PRO A 282 -7.33 -9.64 12.62
CA PRO A 282 -8.45 -10.20 11.85
C PRO A 282 -9.37 -9.18 11.20
N ARG A 283 -9.58 -8.00 11.83
CA ARG A 283 -10.40 -6.93 11.27
C ARG A 283 -9.92 -6.43 9.89
N TYR A 284 -8.61 -6.50 9.62
CA TYR A 284 -8.01 -6.04 8.38
C TYR A 284 -7.99 -7.09 7.25
N HIS A 285 -8.23 -8.38 7.56
CA HIS A 285 -8.08 -9.46 6.58
C HIS A 285 -9.32 -10.34 6.43
N SER A 286 -10.15 -10.50 7.49
CA SER A 286 -11.24 -11.47 7.49
C SER A 286 -12.27 -11.23 6.39
N GLY A 287 -12.63 -9.97 6.10
CA GLY A 287 -13.59 -9.63 5.06
C GLY A 287 -13.11 -10.04 3.67
N PHE A 288 -11.85 -9.77 3.35
CA PHE A 288 -11.23 -10.18 2.10
C PHE A 288 -11.17 -11.70 1.97
N LEU A 289 -10.69 -12.39 3.03
CA LEU A 289 -10.61 -13.85 3.01
C LEU A 289 -11.98 -14.53 2.91
N GLN A 290 -13.01 -13.98 3.57
CA GLN A 290 -14.37 -14.48 3.44
C GLN A 290 -14.91 -14.34 2.01
N MET A 291 -14.64 -13.23 1.37
CA MET A 291 -15.03 -13.01 -0.02
C MET A 291 -14.30 -13.97 -0.96
N TRP A 292 -12.97 -14.07 -0.84
CA TRP A 292 -12.16 -14.95 -1.68
C TRP A 292 -12.35 -16.43 -1.38
N GLY A 293 -12.83 -16.79 -0.20
CA GLY A 293 -13.25 -18.17 0.12
C GLY A 293 -14.50 -18.63 -0.63
N LYS A 294 -15.28 -17.71 -1.22
CA LYS A 294 -16.44 -18.02 -2.06
C LYS A 294 -16.08 -18.29 -3.52
N ARG A 295 -14.88 -18.79 -3.78
CA ARG A 295 -14.40 -19.06 -5.12
C ARG A 295 -15.32 -19.97 -5.90
N GLY A 296 -15.56 -19.61 -7.15
CA GLY A 296 -16.11 -20.53 -8.14
C GLY A 296 -15.00 -21.25 -8.89
N PRO A 297 -15.36 -22.17 -9.80
CA PRO A 297 -14.40 -22.88 -10.65
C PRO A 297 -13.65 -21.96 -11.63
N ARG A 298 -13.97 -20.66 -11.65
CA ARG A 298 -13.44 -19.65 -12.58
C ARG A 298 -12.39 -18.73 -11.97
N GLY A 299 -11.82 -19.05 -10.80
CA GLY A 299 -10.75 -18.28 -10.22
C GLY A 299 -11.19 -17.25 -9.16
N PHE A 300 -10.56 -16.11 -9.16
CA PHE A 300 -10.61 -15.07 -8.15
C PHE A 300 -11.66 -13.98 -8.52
N PRO A 301 -12.64 -13.65 -7.64
CA PRO A 301 -13.69 -12.70 -7.99
C PRO A 301 -13.27 -11.24 -7.77
N LEU A 302 -13.57 -10.38 -8.73
CA LEU A 302 -13.77 -8.95 -8.54
C LEU A 302 -15.27 -8.71 -8.30
N VAL A 303 -15.65 -7.71 -7.48
CA VAL A 303 -17.01 -7.63 -6.93
C VAL A 303 -17.68 -6.31 -7.28
N ASP A 304 -18.89 -6.39 -7.86
CA ASP A 304 -19.84 -5.28 -7.92
C ASP A 304 -20.39 -5.06 -6.49
N LEU A 305 -20.07 -3.91 -5.88
CA LEU A 305 -20.42 -3.63 -4.50
C LEU A 305 -21.91 -3.43 -4.26
N ALA A 306 -22.65 -2.91 -5.26
CA ALA A 306 -24.08 -2.70 -5.13
C ALA A 306 -24.84 -4.04 -5.05
N LYS A 307 -24.40 -5.04 -5.82
CA LYS A 307 -25.00 -6.37 -5.87
C LYS A 307 -24.37 -7.35 -4.86
N GLY A 308 -23.12 -7.09 -4.42
CA GLY A 308 -22.36 -8.03 -3.60
C GLY A 308 -21.99 -9.33 -4.33
N GLN A 309 -21.90 -9.29 -5.67
CA GLN A 309 -21.64 -10.43 -6.55
C GLN A 309 -20.40 -10.18 -7.41
N ALA A 310 -19.79 -11.25 -7.91
CA ALA A 310 -18.67 -11.12 -8.82
C ALA A 310 -19.09 -10.35 -10.08
N SER A 311 -18.40 -9.25 -10.38
CA SER A 311 -18.51 -8.51 -11.64
C SER A 311 -17.62 -9.13 -12.72
N LYS A 312 -16.49 -9.70 -12.31
CA LYS A 312 -15.52 -10.38 -13.16
C LYS A 312 -14.81 -11.48 -12.38
N TRP A 313 -14.37 -12.52 -13.08
CA TRP A 313 -13.48 -13.54 -12.56
C TRP A 313 -12.10 -13.36 -13.19
N VAL A 314 -11.04 -13.39 -12.40
CA VAL A 314 -9.65 -13.39 -12.86
C VAL A 314 -9.07 -14.78 -12.71
N GLU A 315 -8.52 -15.29 -13.80
CA GLU A 315 -8.10 -16.69 -13.91
C GLU A 315 -6.61 -16.89 -13.59
N GLU A 316 -5.81 -15.83 -13.65
CA GLU A 316 -4.37 -15.93 -13.41
C GLU A 316 -4.06 -16.30 -11.95
N ALA A 317 -3.36 -17.41 -11.80
CA ALA A 317 -3.13 -18.04 -10.50
C ALA A 317 -2.29 -17.20 -9.54
N SER A 318 -1.46 -16.28 -10.04
CA SER A 318 -0.62 -15.42 -9.22
C SER A 318 -1.41 -14.43 -8.34
N TYR A 319 -2.66 -14.10 -8.68
CA TYR A 319 -3.52 -13.31 -7.78
C TYR A 319 -3.74 -14.00 -6.42
N GLU A 320 -3.68 -15.32 -6.37
CA GLU A 320 -3.81 -16.14 -5.15
C GLU A 320 -2.71 -15.87 -4.11
N GLY A 321 -1.63 -15.21 -4.49
CA GLY A 321 -0.61 -14.76 -3.56
C GLY A 321 -1.14 -13.82 -2.48
N ILE A 322 -2.11 -12.95 -2.81
CA ILE A 322 -2.68 -11.98 -1.87
C ILE A 322 -3.51 -12.65 -0.77
N PRO A 323 -4.52 -13.51 -1.06
CA PRO A 323 -5.18 -14.28 -0.01
C PRO A 323 -4.24 -15.21 0.76
N ALA A 324 -3.23 -15.80 0.12
CA ALA A 324 -2.23 -16.60 0.82
C ALA A 324 -1.44 -15.76 1.85
N LEU A 325 -1.00 -14.55 1.47
CA LEU A 325 -0.35 -13.62 2.38
C LEU A 325 -1.28 -13.20 3.53
N SER A 326 -2.55 -12.89 3.23
CA SER A 326 -3.53 -12.53 4.26
C SER A 326 -3.79 -13.68 5.25
N ALA A 327 -3.89 -14.91 4.76
CA ALA A 327 -4.06 -16.09 5.61
C ALA A 327 -2.81 -16.39 6.45
N CYS A 328 -1.63 -16.21 5.87
CA CYS A 328 -0.35 -16.28 6.58
C CYS A 328 -0.27 -15.23 7.68
N ALA A 329 -0.50 -13.95 7.37
CA ALA A 329 -0.44 -12.86 8.33
C ALA A 329 -1.40 -13.06 9.50
N MET A 330 -2.65 -13.43 9.22
CA MET A 330 -3.69 -13.54 10.23
C MET A 330 -3.62 -14.84 11.05
N LYS A 331 -3.20 -15.95 10.45
CA LYS A 331 -3.33 -17.30 11.04
C LYS A 331 -2.05 -18.14 10.99
N GLY A 332 -0.95 -17.63 10.44
CA GLY A 332 0.28 -18.38 10.26
C GLY A 332 0.18 -19.54 9.26
N VAL A 333 -0.80 -19.49 8.34
CA VAL A 333 -0.97 -20.54 7.32
C VAL A 333 0.20 -20.50 6.34
N SER A 334 0.83 -21.64 6.09
CA SER A 334 1.94 -21.76 5.14
C SER A 334 1.53 -21.38 3.72
N PHE A 335 2.45 -20.72 3.01
CA PHE A 335 2.26 -20.42 1.58
C PHE A 335 2.21 -21.72 0.78
N PRO A 336 1.21 -21.88 -0.09
CA PRO A 336 1.17 -23.00 -1.03
C PRO A 336 2.44 -23.05 -1.90
N SER A 337 3.03 -24.22 -2.09
CA SER A 337 4.29 -24.39 -2.85
C SER A 337 4.20 -23.83 -4.28
N GLN A 338 3.05 -24.03 -4.95
CA GLN A 338 2.81 -23.52 -6.30
C GLN A 338 2.78 -21.98 -6.39
N LEU A 339 2.57 -21.27 -5.27
CA LEU A 339 2.58 -19.80 -5.22
C LEU A 339 3.96 -19.23 -4.83
N ARG A 340 4.98 -20.05 -4.68
CA ARG A 340 6.34 -19.58 -4.34
C ARG A 340 7.13 -19.07 -5.55
N SER A 341 6.57 -19.18 -6.75
CA SER A 341 7.11 -18.58 -7.98
C SER A 341 5.99 -18.14 -8.93
N PRO A 342 6.20 -17.06 -9.72
CA PRO A 342 5.22 -16.61 -10.69
C PRO A 342 4.93 -17.67 -11.74
N GLN A 343 3.68 -17.72 -12.17
CA GLN A 343 3.26 -18.66 -13.22
C GLN A 343 3.70 -18.17 -14.60
N ALA A 344 4.09 -19.09 -15.46
CA ALA A 344 4.66 -18.77 -16.77
C ALA A 344 3.68 -18.04 -17.71
N LEU A 345 2.38 -18.25 -17.55
CA LEU A 345 1.35 -17.67 -18.42
C LEU A 345 0.76 -16.36 -17.88
N ASP A 346 1.03 -15.99 -16.64
CA ASP A 346 0.46 -14.80 -16.04
C ASP A 346 0.97 -13.52 -16.70
N HIS A 347 0.10 -12.52 -16.80
CA HIS A 347 0.46 -11.19 -17.23
C HIS A 347 1.31 -10.45 -16.19
N TYR A 348 1.78 -9.27 -16.57
CA TYR A 348 2.63 -8.41 -15.74
C TYR A 348 2.08 -8.20 -14.33
N TYR A 349 0.81 -7.79 -14.22
CA TYR A 349 0.26 -7.34 -12.94
C TYR A 349 0.13 -8.47 -11.89
N PRO A 350 -0.52 -9.63 -12.19
CA PRO A 350 -0.54 -10.74 -11.24
C PRO A 350 0.85 -11.28 -10.89
N ALA A 351 1.76 -11.38 -11.85
CA ALA A 351 3.14 -11.81 -11.59
C ALA A 351 3.87 -10.85 -10.65
N THR A 352 3.65 -9.53 -10.81
CA THR A 352 4.18 -8.50 -9.90
C THR A 352 3.64 -8.67 -8.50
N LEU A 353 2.31 -8.74 -8.34
CA LEU A 353 1.66 -8.86 -7.03
C LEU A 353 2.13 -10.12 -6.29
N GLN A 354 2.33 -11.23 -6.98
CA GLN A 354 2.84 -12.45 -6.36
C GLN A 354 4.26 -12.27 -5.83
N LEU A 355 5.17 -11.68 -6.58
CA LEU A 355 6.53 -11.42 -6.08
C LEU A 355 6.51 -10.48 -4.87
N LEU A 356 5.65 -9.45 -4.88
CA LEU A 356 5.49 -8.55 -3.73
C LEU A 356 4.94 -9.29 -2.50
N THR A 357 3.99 -10.23 -2.67
CA THR A 357 3.49 -11.05 -1.55
C THR A 357 4.57 -11.95 -0.96
N LEU A 358 5.45 -12.53 -1.78
CA LEU A 358 6.56 -13.35 -1.30
C LEU A 358 7.59 -12.51 -0.53
N ILE A 359 7.91 -11.31 -1.01
CA ILE A 359 8.77 -10.37 -0.29
C ILE A 359 8.15 -9.98 1.05
N ALA A 360 6.87 -9.61 1.06
CA ALA A 360 6.14 -9.26 2.28
C ALA A 360 6.13 -10.42 3.28
N ALA A 361 5.86 -11.64 2.82
CA ALA A 361 5.88 -12.84 3.66
C ALA A 361 7.29 -13.08 4.23
N ARG A 362 8.35 -12.96 3.42
CA ARG A 362 9.72 -13.13 3.89
C ARG A 362 10.14 -12.10 4.92
N MET A 363 9.74 -10.84 4.72
CA MET A 363 10.08 -9.75 5.64
C MET A 363 9.33 -9.83 6.96
N ARG A 364 8.07 -10.29 6.96
CA ARG A 364 7.18 -10.21 8.12
C ARG A 364 6.80 -11.56 8.71
N TYR A 365 6.64 -12.55 7.87
CA TYR A 365 6.07 -13.86 8.24
C TYR A 365 6.94 -15.02 7.70
N PRO A 366 8.26 -15.05 7.97
CA PRO A 366 9.17 -16.03 7.34
C PRO A 366 8.80 -17.48 7.69
N ALA A 367 8.08 -17.69 8.80
CA ALA A 367 7.59 -19.03 9.17
C ALA A 367 6.62 -19.61 8.14
N CYS A 368 5.83 -18.78 7.44
CA CYS A 368 4.89 -19.25 6.42
C CYS A 368 5.56 -19.74 5.12
N LEU A 369 6.85 -19.46 4.93
CA LEU A 369 7.63 -19.89 3.76
C LEU A 369 8.48 -21.12 4.03
N LYS A 370 8.48 -21.63 5.27
CA LYS A 370 9.15 -22.89 5.63
C LYS A 370 8.32 -24.07 5.09
N ASP A 371 9.01 -25.14 4.71
CA ASP A 371 8.40 -26.42 4.31
C ASP A 371 7.87 -27.17 5.52
#